data_04424cc900f512e8b398cad03442d256
#
_entry.id   04424cc900f512e8b398cad03442d256
#
_cell.length_a   1.000
_cell.length_b   1.000
_cell.length_c   1.000
_cell.angle_alpha   90.00
_cell.angle_beta   90.00
_cell.angle_gamma   90.00
#
_symmetry.space_group_name_H-M   'P 1'
#
loop_
_entity.id
_entity.type
_entity.pdbx_description
1 polymer ?
#
loop_
_entity_poly.entity_id
_entity_poly.type
_entity_poly.pdbx_seq_one_letter_code
_entity_poly.pdbx_strand_id
1 'polypeptide(L)'
;MPGYDLEKMQREVLVKLQALDTALTYHSIEHTIDVVAQAMRIGREEGIGERDYFLLNVAAIYHDTGFLRGYANHETLSCEIFLEDAIRFEMSDGEKQLVQDLILATKVPQLPTTLPEQVICDADLDYLGRADFSIISDNLKNEFLHFGVVADIAAWEKLQIKFLNNHHYHTKSSQLLREPEKKLHVARLQ
;
A
#
# COMPACT_ATOMS: atom_id res chain seq x y z
N MET A 1 4.89 19.63 -17.63
CA MET A 1 4.93 18.20 -17.30
C MET A 1 4.87 17.43 -18.60
N PRO A 2 5.71 16.41 -18.84
CA PRO A 2 5.50 15.52 -19.99
C PRO A 2 4.10 14.92 -19.83
N GLY A 3 3.40 14.75 -20.97
CA GLY A 3 1.96 14.51 -21.03
C GLY A 3 1.50 13.12 -20.60
N TYR A 4 1.90 12.65 -19.43
CA TYR A 4 1.32 11.42 -18.86
C TYR A 4 -0.11 11.69 -18.42
N ASP A 5 -1.06 11.02 -19.06
CA ASP A 5 -2.45 11.03 -18.62
C ASP A 5 -2.60 10.11 -17.39
N LEU A 6 -2.28 10.65 -16.23
CA LEU A 6 -2.37 9.94 -14.95
C LEU A 6 -3.79 9.42 -14.68
N GLU A 7 -4.80 10.20 -15.04
CA GLU A 7 -6.20 9.77 -14.86
C GLU A 7 -6.53 8.58 -15.74
N LYS A 8 -6.00 8.54 -16.98
CA LYS A 8 -6.17 7.39 -17.87
C LYS A 8 -5.47 6.17 -17.29
N MET A 9 -4.23 6.32 -16.80
CA MET A 9 -3.48 5.25 -16.14
C MET A 9 -4.25 4.67 -14.96
N GLN A 10 -4.75 5.52 -14.06
CA GLN A 10 -5.54 5.10 -12.92
C GLN A 10 -6.82 4.35 -13.34
N ARG A 11 -7.56 4.86 -14.32
CA ARG A 11 -8.77 4.17 -14.82
C ARG A 11 -8.43 2.80 -15.39
N GLU A 12 -7.36 2.67 -16.16
CA GLU A 12 -6.96 1.38 -16.76
C GLU A 12 -6.56 0.36 -15.68
N VAL A 13 -5.83 0.79 -14.65
CA VAL A 13 -5.46 -0.09 -13.53
C VAL A 13 -6.71 -0.52 -12.74
N LEU A 14 -7.60 0.42 -12.40
CA LEU A 14 -8.84 0.08 -11.68
C LEU A 14 -9.72 -0.90 -12.47
N VAL A 15 -9.75 -0.80 -13.80
CA VAL A 15 -10.44 -1.80 -14.64
C VAL A 15 -9.76 -3.17 -14.54
N LYS A 16 -8.43 -3.24 -14.54
CA LYS A 16 -7.70 -4.52 -14.35
C LYS A 16 -8.00 -5.14 -12.98
N LEU A 17 -8.03 -4.32 -11.93
CA LEU A 17 -8.30 -4.78 -10.56
C LEU A 17 -9.72 -5.39 -10.37
N GLN A 18 -10.65 -5.16 -11.30
CA GLN A 18 -11.95 -5.85 -11.30
C GLN A 18 -11.84 -7.37 -11.47
N ALA A 19 -10.68 -7.86 -11.92
CA ALA A 19 -10.39 -9.29 -12.07
C ALA A 19 -9.72 -9.91 -10.83
N LEU A 20 -9.57 -9.16 -9.72
CA LEU A 20 -9.07 -9.69 -8.46
C LEU A 20 -9.98 -10.80 -7.92
N ASP A 21 -9.39 -11.79 -7.28
CA ASP A 21 -10.14 -12.81 -6.55
C ASP A 21 -11.00 -12.16 -5.45
N THR A 22 -12.27 -12.51 -5.40
CA THR A 22 -13.21 -11.98 -4.40
C THR A 22 -12.86 -12.36 -2.95
N ALA A 23 -11.99 -13.33 -2.77
CA ALA A 23 -11.44 -13.71 -1.47
C ALA A 23 -10.38 -12.72 -0.95
N LEU A 24 -9.87 -11.83 -1.82
CA LEU A 24 -9.01 -10.71 -1.42
C LEU A 24 -9.87 -9.61 -0.79
N THR A 25 -10.26 -9.84 0.45
CA THR A 25 -11.19 -8.95 1.18
C THR A 25 -10.51 -7.69 1.73
N TYR A 26 -9.17 -7.70 1.82
CA TYR A 26 -8.35 -6.55 2.20
C TYR A 26 -7.63 -5.95 0.97
N HIS A 27 -6.84 -6.75 0.23
CA HIS A 27 -6.12 -6.28 -0.95
C HIS A 27 -7.07 -6.12 -2.16
N SER A 28 -7.98 -5.16 -2.04
CA SER A 28 -9.11 -4.89 -2.92
C SER A 28 -8.92 -3.58 -3.68
N ILE A 29 -9.86 -3.27 -4.58
CA ILE A 29 -9.91 -1.96 -5.26
C ILE A 29 -10.03 -0.81 -4.25
N GLU A 30 -10.83 -1.00 -3.21
CA GLU A 30 -11.07 -0.01 -2.16
C GLU A 30 -9.77 0.30 -1.40
N HIS A 31 -8.97 -0.73 -1.07
CA HIS A 31 -7.65 -0.56 -0.47
C HIS A 31 -6.72 0.24 -1.41
N THR A 32 -6.64 -0.12 -2.68
CA THR A 32 -5.81 0.61 -3.64
C THR A 32 -6.21 2.09 -3.74
N ILE A 33 -7.51 2.38 -3.78
CA ILE A 33 -8.01 3.77 -3.81
C ILE A 33 -7.65 4.51 -2.52
N ASP A 34 -7.79 3.86 -1.37
CA ASP A 34 -7.43 4.45 -0.07
C ASP A 34 -5.94 4.74 0.00
N VAL A 35 -5.09 3.80 -0.38
CA VAL A 35 -3.62 3.99 -0.41
C VAL A 35 -3.22 5.17 -1.30
N VAL A 36 -3.81 5.29 -2.49
CA VAL A 36 -3.59 6.47 -3.36
C VAL A 36 -3.98 7.76 -2.64
N ALA A 37 -5.15 7.80 -2.01
CA ALA A 37 -5.63 8.99 -1.30
C ALA A 37 -4.70 9.37 -0.13
N GLN A 38 -4.27 8.38 0.67
CA GLN A 38 -3.37 8.62 1.81
C GLN A 38 -1.97 8.99 1.35
N ALA A 39 -1.40 8.34 0.32
CA ALA A 39 -0.11 8.71 -0.24
C ALA A 39 -0.09 10.17 -0.73
N MET A 40 -1.17 10.60 -1.39
CA MET A 40 -1.30 11.98 -1.86
C MET A 40 -1.48 12.98 -0.70
N ARG A 41 -2.18 12.61 0.36
CA ARG A 41 -2.31 13.43 1.57
C ARG A 41 -0.96 13.58 2.29
N ILE A 42 -0.32 12.45 2.62
CA ILE A 42 0.95 12.41 3.34
C ILE A 42 2.04 13.11 2.53
N GLY A 43 2.15 12.83 1.23
CA GLY A 43 3.13 13.45 0.34
C GLY A 43 3.01 14.98 0.30
N ARG A 44 1.78 15.52 0.36
CA ARG A 44 1.54 16.96 0.45
C ARG A 44 1.97 17.53 1.80
N GLU A 45 1.63 16.84 2.90
CA GLU A 45 1.96 17.24 4.26
C GLU A 45 3.49 17.23 4.50
N GLU A 46 4.20 16.27 3.90
CA GLU A 46 5.66 16.15 3.98
C GLU A 46 6.40 17.04 2.94
N GLY A 47 5.67 17.73 2.06
CA GLY A 47 6.25 18.65 1.09
C GLY A 47 7.04 17.99 -0.04
N ILE A 48 6.62 16.80 -0.48
CA ILE A 48 7.24 16.10 -1.61
C ILE A 48 7.12 16.95 -2.88
N GLY A 49 8.22 17.04 -3.66
CA GLY A 49 8.26 17.76 -4.92
C GLY A 49 7.32 17.16 -5.98
N GLU A 50 6.87 18.00 -6.92
CA GLU A 50 5.86 17.61 -7.93
C GLU A 50 6.23 16.33 -8.69
N ARG A 51 7.52 16.12 -8.96
CA ARG A 51 8.02 14.95 -9.67
C ARG A 51 7.81 13.67 -8.85
N ASP A 52 8.28 13.67 -7.62
CA ASP A 52 8.17 12.52 -6.71
C ASP A 52 6.70 12.28 -6.36
N TYR A 53 5.90 13.35 -6.26
CA TYR A 53 4.46 13.26 -6.03
C TYR A 53 3.74 12.54 -7.18
N PHE A 54 4.14 12.79 -8.43
CA PHE A 54 3.62 12.06 -9.58
C PHE A 54 4.01 10.57 -9.53
N LEU A 55 5.31 10.26 -9.31
CA LEU A 55 5.80 8.87 -9.25
C LEU A 55 5.20 8.10 -8.08
N LEU A 56 5.02 8.75 -6.94
CA LEU A 56 4.33 8.22 -5.78
C LEU A 56 2.88 7.81 -6.10
N ASN A 57 2.16 8.65 -6.85
CA ASN A 57 0.80 8.35 -7.26
C ASN A 57 0.75 7.11 -8.18
N VAL A 58 1.70 7.03 -9.14
CA VAL A 58 1.84 5.86 -10.01
C VAL A 58 2.14 4.61 -9.19
N ALA A 59 3.09 4.68 -8.25
CA ALA A 59 3.42 3.53 -7.41
C ALA A 59 2.23 3.08 -6.55
N ALA A 60 1.51 4.02 -5.94
CA ALA A 60 0.37 3.72 -5.10
C ALA A 60 -0.78 3.02 -5.85
N ILE A 61 -1.04 3.37 -7.13
CA ILE A 61 -2.08 2.68 -7.91
C ILE A 61 -1.65 1.27 -8.35
N TYR A 62 -0.33 1.01 -8.47
CA TYR A 62 0.20 -0.28 -8.93
C TYR A 62 0.63 -1.22 -7.81
N HIS A 63 0.83 -0.76 -6.56
CA HIS A 63 1.55 -1.51 -5.52
C HIS A 63 1.04 -2.93 -5.28
N ASP A 64 -0.27 -3.13 -5.38
CA ASP A 64 -0.95 -4.40 -5.13
C ASP A 64 -1.49 -5.10 -6.39
N THR A 65 -1.22 -4.55 -7.59
CA THR A 65 -1.69 -5.18 -8.84
C THR A 65 -1.17 -6.60 -9.03
N GLY A 66 -0.08 -6.96 -8.38
CA GLY A 66 0.50 -8.30 -8.42
C GLY A 66 -0.43 -9.40 -7.92
N PHE A 67 -1.40 -9.09 -7.07
CA PHE A 67 -2.44 -10.04 -6.65
C PHE A 67 -3.30 -10.56 -7.83
N LEU A 68 -3.32 -9.87 -8.96
CA LEU A 68 -3.90 -10.39 -10.22
C LEU A 68 -3.17 -11.64 -10.75
N ARG A 69 -1.93 -11.88 -10.32
CA ARG A 69 -1.08 -12.99 -10.79
C ARG A 69 -0.76 -14.01 -9.70
N GLY A 70 -0.75 -13.58 -8.45
CA GLY A 70 -0.43 -14.48 -7.35
C GLY A 70 -0.38 -13.78 -6.01
N TYR A 71 -0.60 -14.55 -4.95
CA TYR A 71 -0.56 -14.03 -3.58
C TYR A 71 0.87 -13.80 -3.09
N ALA A 72 1.77 -14.74 -3.37
CA ALA A 72 3.16 -14.65 -2.94
C ALA A 72 3.96 -13.70 -3.84
N ASN A 73 4.80 -12.86 -3.25
CA ASN A 73 5.67 -11.88 -3.94
C ASN A 73 4.88 -10.92 -4.84
N HIS A 74 3.68 -10.53 -4.42
CA HIS A 74 2.81 -9.63 -5.19
C HIS A 74 3.50 -8.29 -5.51
N GLU A 75 4.39 -7.79 -4.68
CA GLU A 75 5.13 -6.55 -4.94
C GLU A 75 6.01 -6.67 -6.19
N THR A 76 6.70 -7.81 -6.35
CA THR A 76 7.49 -8.10 -7.55
C THR A 76 6.61 -8.25 -8.78
N LEU A 77 5.49 -8.97 -8.66
CA LEU A 77 4.51 -9.11 -9.72
C LEU A 77 3.85 -7.76 -10.09
N SER A 78 3.66 -6.88 -9.12
CA SER A 78 3.19 -5.51 -9.34
C SER A 78 4.18 -4.69 -10.18
N CYS A 79 5.48 -4.82 -9.91
CA CYS A 79 6.52 -4.21 -10.73
C CYS A 79 6.48 -4.71 -12.18
N GLU A 80 6.26 -6.00 -12.39
CA GLU A 80 6.15 -6.57 -13.74
C GLU A 80 4.95 -5.99 -14.49
N ILE A 81 3.76 -5.96 -13.85
CA ILE A 81 2.54 -5.38 -14.43
C ILE A 81 2.75 -3.90 -14.75
N PHE A 82 3.36 -3.15 -13.82
CA PHE A 82 3.69 -1.75 -14.05
C PHE A 82 4.59 -1.57 -15.28
N LEU A 83 5.67 -2.35 -15.40
CA LEU A 83 6.63 -2.24 -16.52
C LEU A 83 5.98 -2.55 -17.85
N GLU A 84 5.09 -3.53 -17.93
CA GLU A 84 4.32 -3.83 -19.16
C GLU A 84 3.45 -2.65 -19.58
N ASP A 85 2.82 -1.97 -18.62
CA ASP A 85 1.99 -0.80 -18.89
C ASP A 85 2.81 0.46 -19.19
N ALA A 86 3.96 0.63 -18.51
CA ALA A 86 4.82 1.80 -18.59
C ALA A 86 5.38 2.04 -20.02
N ILE A 87 5.45 1.00 -20.85
CA ILE A 87 5.82 1.10 -22.28
C ILE A 87 4.94 2.13 -23.01
N ARG A 88 3.66 2.21 -22.63
CA ARG A 88 2.67 3.09 -23.26
C ARG A 88 2.72 4.54 -22.77
N PHE A 89 3.45 4.79 -21.69
CA PHE A 89 3.45 6.09 -21.00
C PHE A 89 4.76 6.87 -21.18
N GLU A 90 5.64 6.46 -22.07
CA GLU A 90 6.89 7.15 -22.40
C GLU A 90 7.76 7.53 -21.19
N MET A 91 7.65 6.78 -20.09
CA MET A 91 8.44 7.00 -18.88
C MET A 91 9.91 6.67 -19.14
N SER A 92 10.82 7.50 -18.65
CA SER A 92 12.26 7.21 -18.67
C SER A 92 12.61 6.00 -17.80
N ASP A 93 13.73 5.34 -18.07
CA ASP A 93 14.14 4.17 -17.27
C ASP A 93 14.40 4.54 -15.81
N GLY A 94 14.90 5.75 -15.55
CA GLY A 94 15.05 6.24 -14.17
C GLY A 94 13.72 6.41 -13.43
N GLU A 95 12.66 6.84 -14.12
CA GLU A 95 11.31 6.94 -13.55
C GLU A 95 10.70 5.59 -13.26
N LYS A 96 10.85 4.68 -14.22
CA LYS A 96 10.38 3.30 -14.04
C LYS A 96 11.07 2.64 -12.85
N GLN A 97 12.36 2.86 -12.67
CA GLN A 97 13.10 2.33 -11.52
C GLN A 97 12.58 2.92 -10.21
N LEU A 98 12.38 4.24 -10.12
CA LEU A 98 11.85 4.88 -8.92
C LEU A 98 10.45 4.36 -8.55
N VAL A 99 9.56 4.13 -9.54
CA VAL A 99 8.24 3.54 -9.27
C VAL A 99 8.37 2.11 -8.74
N GLN A 100 9.27 1.29 -9.31
CA GLN A 100 9.52 -0.06 -8.81
C GLN A 100 10.08 -0.04 -7.38
N ASP A 101 11.01 0.86 -7.08
CA ASP A 101 11.58 1.00 -5.72
C ASP A 101 10.48 1.35 -4.71
N LEU A 102 9.56 2.26 -5.08
CA LEU A 102 8.41 2.62 -4.25
C LEU A 102 7.45 1.42 -4.03
N ILE A 103 7.14 0.65 -5.07
CA ILE A 103 6.31 -0.55 -4.96
C ILE A 103 6.99 -1.57 -4.04
N LEU A 104 8.28 -1.83 -4.23
CA LEU A 104 9.03 -2.80 -3.43
C LEU A 104 9.21 -2.36 -1.98
N ALA A 105 9.17 -1.05 -1.68
CA ALA A 105 9.25 -0.53 -0.32
C ALA A 105 8.04 -0.92 0.55
N THR A 106 6.87 -1.22 -0.05
CA THR A 106 5.68 -1.68 0.69
C THR A 106 5.83 -3.10 1.25
N LYS A 107 6.80 -3.87 0.74
CA LYS A 107 7.05 -5.24 1.21
C LYS A 107 7.37 -5.29 2.69
N VAL A 108 6.64 -6.12 3.43
CA VAL A 108 6.86 -6.31 4.87
C VAL A 108 8.02 -7.29 5.12
N PRO A 109 9.00 -6.98 6.00
CA PRO A 109 9.09 -5.75 6.81
C PRO A 109 9.48 -4.53 5.98
N GLN A 110 8.71 -3.44 6.11
CA GLN A 110 8.96 -2.20 5.40
C GLN A 110 10.25 -1.54 5.93
N LEU A 111 11.19 -1.24 5.03
CA LEU A 111 12.48 -0.63 5.36
C LEU A 111 12.78 0.55 4.41
N PRO A 112 11.94 1.60 4.41
CA PRO A 112 12.09 2.72 3.50
C PRO A 112 13.36 3.52 3.77
N THR A 113 14.03 3.96 2.71
CA THR A 113 15.29 4.72 2.76
C THR A 113 15.14 6.17 2.31
N THR A 114 14.12 6.46 1.52
CA THR A 114 13.83 7.80 1.00
C THR A 114 12.49 8.32 1.52
N LEU A 115 12.27 9.64 1.46
CA LEU A 115 10.99 10.22 1.88
C LEU A 115 9.79 9.71 1.06
N PRO A 116 9.83 9.58 -0.28
CA PRO A 116 8.74 8.97 -1.02
C PRO A 116 8.45 7.52 -0.61
N GLU A 117 9.47 6.71 -0.32
CA GLU A 117 9.28 5.35 0.21
C GLU A 117 8.61 5.36 1.59
N GLN A 118 9.01 6.27 2.49
CA GLN A 118 8.36 6.44 3.79
C GLN A 118 6.88 6.77 3.65
N VAL A 119 6.55 7.63 2.68
CA VAL A 119 5.17 8.04 2.43
C VAL A 119 4.32 6.89 1.93
N ILE A 120 4.79 6.09 0.97
CA ILE A 120 3.99 4.96 0.46
C ILE A 120 3.83 3.86 1.51
N CYS A 121 4.86 3.58 2.31
CA CYS A 121 4.77 2.64 3.43
C CYS A 121 3.73 3.08 4.47
N ASP A 122 3.75 4.35 4.85
CA ASP A 122 2.78 4.90 5.80
C ASP A 122 1.37 4.95 5.22
N ALA A 123 1.22 5.18 3.91
CA ALA A 123 -0.06 5.19 3.23
C ALA A 123 -0.70 3.80 3.17
N ASP A 124 0.08 2.79 2.86
CA ASP A 124 -0.35 1.39 2.79
C ASP A 124 -0.88 0.89 4.15
N LEU A 125 -0.25 1.34 5.24
CA LEU A 125 -0.60 0.96 6.60
C LEU A 125 -1.30 2.08 7.40
N ASP A 126 -1.83 3.11 6.73
CA ASP A 126 -2.49 4.26 7.38
C ASP A 126 -3.65 3.83 8.28
N TYR A 127 -4.37 2.76 7.89
CA TYR A 127 -5.54 2.25 8.63
C TYR A 127 -5.22 1.79 10.05
N LEU A 128 -3.97 1.42 10.36
CA LEU A 128 -3.56 0.95 11.68
C LEU A 128 -3.80 1.99 12.79
N GLY A 129 -3.85 3.28 12.44
CA GLY A 129 -4.12 4.38 13.37
C GLY A 129 -5.43 5.10 13.07
N ARG A 130 -6.43 4.42 12.50
CA ARG A 130 -7.74 5.00 12.14
C ARG A 130 -8.88 4.39 12.96
N ALA A 131 -10.01 5.09 13.00
CA ALA A 131 -11.20 4.63 13.70
C ALA A 131 -11.85 3.38 13.09
N ASP A 132 -11.66 3.14 11.79
CA ASP A 132 -12.14 1.98 11.05
C ASP A 132 -11.19 0.77 11.07
N PHE A 133 -10.12 0.84 11.89
CA PHE A 133 -9.11 -0.21 12.05
C PHE A 133 -9.71 -1.60 12.23
N SER A 134 -10.70 -1.76 13.09
CA SER A 134 -11.28 -3.08 13.39
C SER A 134 -11.95 -3.71 12.16
N ILE A 135 -12.64 -2.91 11.34
CA ILE A 135 -13.33 -3.37 10.13
C ILE A 135 -12.29 -3.82 9.09
N ILE A 136 -11.28 -2.99 8.86
CA ILE A 136 -10.22 -3.27 7.87
C ILE A 136 -9.38 -4.47 8.31
N SER A 137 -9.07 -4.54 9.60
CA SER A 137 -8.34 -5.66 10.19
C SER A 137 -9.11 -6.99 10.11
N ASP A 138 -10.43 -6.96 10.26
CA ASP A 138 -11.28 -8.15 10.08
C ASP A 138 -11.27 -8.63 8.61
N ASN A 139 -11.23 -7.71 7.65
CA ASN A 139 -11.07 -8.06 6.24
C ASN A 139 -9.72 -8.77 5.99
N LEU A 140 -8.62 -8.23 6.53
CA LEU A 140 -7.31 -8.84 6.41
C LEU A 140 -7.23 -10.22 7.10
N LYS A 141 -7.88 -10.36 8.26
CA LYS A 141 -7.99 -11.65 8.96
C LYS A 141 -8.68 -12.70 8.08
N ASN A 142 -9.83 -12.34 7.48
CA ASN A 142 -10.59 -13.26 6.65
C ASN A 142 -9.78 -13.69 5.42
N GLU A 143 -9.06 -12.77 4.81
CA GLU A 143 -8.17 -13.03 3.69
C GLU A 143 -7.01 -13.96 4.10
N PHE A 144 -6.33 -13.67 5.22
CA PHE A 144 -5.22 -14.49 5.70
C PHE A 144 -5.63 -15.92 6.07
N LEU A 145 -6.84 -16.09 6.63
CA LEU A 145 -7.41 -17.43 6.88
C LEU A 145 -7.73 -18.15 5.57
N HIS A 146 -8.30 -17.44 4.58
CA HIS A 146 -8.66 -18.03 3.29
C HIS A 146 -7.42 -18.52 2.53
N PHE A 147 -6.38 -17.70 2.44
CA PHE A 147 -5.14 -18.03 1.72
C PHE A 147 -4.14 -18.84 2.55
N GLY A 148 -4.50 -19.24 3.77
CA GLY A 148 -3.65 -20.07 4.63
C GLY A 148 -2.38 -19.37 5.14
N VAL A 149 -2.37 -18.02 5.19
CA VAL A 149 -1.27 -17.23 5.79
C VAL A 149 -1.22 -17.47 7.30
N VAL A 150 -2.39 -17.61 7.93
CA VAL A 150 -2.54 -18.03 9.31
C VAL A 150 -3.44 -19.26 9.39
N ALA A 151 -3.17 -20.14 10.36
CA ALA A 151 -3.88 -21.42 10.48
C ALA A 151 -5.28 -21.25 11.11
N ASP A 152 -5.42 -20.29 12.02
CA ASP A 152 -6.64 -20.06 12.80
C ASP A 152 -6.68 -18.64 13.38
N ILE A 153 -7.78 -18.32 14.07
CA ILE A 153 -8.00 -17.02 14.70
C ILE A 153 -6.94 -16.73 15.78
N ALA A 154 -6.53 -17.73 16.57
CA ALA A 154 -5.52 -17.51 17.60
C ALA A 154 -4.14 -17.17 17.03
N ALA A 155 -3.80 -17.75 15.86
CA ALA A 155 -2.58 -17.41 15.13
C ALA A 155 -2.66 -15.98 14.56
N TRP A 156 -3.83 -15.58 14.06
CA TRP A 156 -4.08 -14.21 13.61
C TRP A 156 -3.90 -13.19 14.74
N GLU A 157 -4.55 -13.39 15.88
CA GLU A 157 -4.47 -12.48 17.03
C GLU A 157 -3.02 -12.26 17.47
N LYS A 158 -2.24 -13.33 17.56
CA LYS A 158 -0.80 -13.25 17.89
C LYS A 158 -0.01 -12.47 16.84
N LEU A 159 -0.29 -12.73 15.55
CA LEU A 159 0.37 -12.05 14.45
C LEU A 159 0.04 -10.56 14.47
N GLN A 160 -1.23 -10.20 14.63
CA GLN A 160 -1.71 -8.82 14.67
C GLN A 160 -1.07 -8.03 15.82
N ILE A 161 -1.10 -8.58 17.03
CA ILE A 161 -0.49 -7.93 18.20
C ILE A 161 1.02 -7.74 17.99
N LYS A 162 1.72 -8.77 17.48
CA LYS A 162 3.14 -8.69 17.18
C LYS A 162 3.43 -7.63 16.11
N PHE A 163 2.63 -7.59 15.06
CA PHE A 163 2.80 -6.64 13.96
C PHE A 163 2.62 -5.20 14.46
N LEU A 164 1.51 -4.91 15.15
CA LEU A 164 1.20 -3.59 15.68
C LEU A 164 2.25 -3.06 16.67
N ASN A 165 2.81 -3.95 17.51
CA ASN A 165 3.87 -3.57 18.43
C ASN A 165 5.20 -3.24 17.75
N ASN A 166 5.50 -3.87 16.62
CA ASN A 166 6.74 -3.67 15.89
C ASN A 166 6.64 -2.55 14.84
N HIS A 167 5.42 -2.28 14.35
CA HIS A 167 5.17 -1.25 13.37
C HIS A 167 5.32 0.15 13.98
N HIS A 168 5.94 1.06 13.24
CA HIS A 168 5.98 2.49 13.52
C HIS A 168 5.82 3.25 12.21
N TYR A 169 5.14 4.38 12.25
CA TYR A 169 5.05 5.26 11.11
C TYR A 169 6.40 5.95 10.86
N HIS A 170 6.74 6.16 9.61
CA HIS A 170 8.02 6.71 9.18
C HIS A 170 7.99 8.24 9.06
N THR A 171 6.90 8.79 8.50
CA THR A 171 6.74 10.22 8.28
C THR A 171 6.28 10.95 9.56
N LYS A 172 6.65 12.22 9.66
CA LYS A 172 6.26 13.03 10.82
C LYS A 172 4.76 13.26 10.89
N SER A 173 4.11 13.49 9.76
CA SER A 173 2.66 13.70 9.68
C SER A 173 1.88 12.46 10.13
N SER A 174 2.27 11.27 9.65
CA SER A 174 1.64 10.01 10.05
C SER A 174 1.90 9.68 11.52
N GLN A 175 3.10 9.92 12.03
CA GLN A 175 3.40 9.77 13.47
C GLN A 175 2.48 10.63 14.34
N LEU A 176 2.30 11.89 13.97
CA LEU A 176 1.45 12.80 14.74
C LEU A 176 -0.03 12.44 14.64
N LEU A 177 -0.49 12.02 13.47
CA LEU A 177 -1.91 11.79 13.20
C LEU A 177 -2.37 10.39 13.62
N ARG A 178 -1.55 9.36 13.40
CA ARG A 178 -1.96 7.94 13.48
C ARG A 178 -1.40 7.17 14.69
N GLU A 179 -0.19 7.52 15.16
CA GLU A 179 0.43 6.78 16.26
C GLU A 179 -0.38 6.79 17.56
N PRO A 180 -1.08 7.90 17.94
CA PRO A 180 -1.88 7.90 19.17
C PRO A 180 -3.03 6.88 19.13
N GLU A 181 -3.81 6.80 18.05
CA GLU A 181 -4.94 5.87 17.93
C GLU A 181 -4.45 4.43 17.76
N LYS A 182 -3.36 4.19 17.01
CA LYS A 182 -2.74 2.87 16.91
C LYS A 182 -2.36 2.31 18.31
N LYS A 183 -1.81 3.13 19.20
CA LYS A 183 -1.51 2.72 20.59
C LYS A 183 -2.75 2.32 21.36
N LEU A 184 -3.88 3.00 21.13
CA LEU A 184 -5.15 2.61 21.76
C LEU A 184 -5.64 1.27 21.22
N HIS A 185 -5.49 1.00 19.92
CA HIS A 185 -5.82 -0.30 19.34
C HIS A 185 -4.97 -1.42 19.94
N VAL A 186 -3.65 -1.22 20.07
CA VAL A 186 -2.76 -2.19 20.75
C VAL A 186 -3.24 -2.49 22.16
N ALA A 187 -3.57 -1.46 22.95
CA ALA A 187 -4.03 -1.63 24.32
C ALA A 187 -5.38 -2.37 24.44
N ARG A 188 -6.24 -2.28 23.41
CA ARG A 188 -7.54 -2.99 23.39
C ARG A 188 -7.41 -4.46 22.98
N LEU A 189 -6.32 -4.83 22.29
CA LEU A 189 -6.07 -6.18 21.81
C LEU A 189 -5.26 -7.05 22.82
N GLN A 190 -4.66 -6.42 23.81
CA GLN A 190 -3.89 -7.08 24.90
C GLN A 190 -4.81 -7.41 26.09
#